data_5c230b55fd43b8f84f60a1365689d5d2
#
_entry.id   5c230b55fd43b8f84f60a1365689d5d2
#
_cell.length_a   1.000
_cell.length_b   1.000
_cell.length_c   1.000
_cell.angle_alpha   90.00
_cell.angle_beta   90.00
_cell.angle_gamma   90.00
#
_symmetry.space_group_name_H-M   'P 1'
#
loop_
_entity.id
_entity.type
_entity.pdbx_description
1 polymer ?
#
loop_
_entity_poly.entity_id
_entity_poly.type
_entity_poly.pdbx_seq_one_letter_code
_entity_poly.pdbx_strand_id
1 'polypeptide(L)'
;TLSFTGIAIRDEELLKASQSGYITYYVEEGKRIKKSGTVFTVDKDQKVQDAFVSQVQQLEKNKKVIDDEEIQHKIIDYQSVYSDHKFSTVYDLKYDLKNAILNLSEDSMKTVIEAVKQKLGDTSFETQKSTSSGVTQFYSDDFDGKSAKDITSKDFDQSQYRVQRYNTSDKVKKGKVVARINKSEKWQIVIPLEADQYRMLKDKSEVSVRFLQDQTTATATVEVAKKGSSY
;
A
#
# COMPACT_ATOMS: atom_id res chain seq x y z
N THR A 1 21.92 -24.92 14.33
CA THR A 1 21.04 -23.84 13.84
C THR A 1 21.92 -22.74 13.28
N LEU A 2 21.63 -22.28 12.06
CA LEU A 2 22.30 -21.15 11.43
C LEU A 2 21.35 -19.95 11.50
N SER A 3 21.89 -18.74 11.68
CA SER A 3 21.14 -17.50 11.67
C SER A 3 21.61 -16.63 10.50
N PHE A 4 20.65 -16.07 9.75
CA PHE A 4 20.92 -15.25 8.58
C PHE A 4 20.09 -13.98 8.62
N THR A 5 20.63 -12.93 8.00
CA THR A 5 19.85 -11.79 7.54
C THR A 5 19.57 -11.98 6.05
N GLY A 6 18.32 -11.91 5.68
CA GLY A 6 17.87 -12.13 4.30
C GLY A 6 17.06 -10.97 3.75
N ILE A 7 16.99 -10.89 2.43
CA ILE A 7 16.14 -9.95 1.70
C ILE A 7 14.90 -10.70 1.21
N ALA A 8 13.73 -10.20 1.59
CA ALA A 8 12.44 -10.75 1.14
C ALA A 8 12.07 -10.17 -0.23
N ILE A 9 11.81 -11.05 -1.20
CA ILE A 9 11.34 -10.70 -2.53
C ILE A 9 9.94 -11.29 -2.72
N ARG A 10 9.00 -10.45 -3.10
CA ARG A 10 7.60 -10.80 -3.28
C ARG A 10 7.16 -10.61 -4.71
N ASP A 11 6.09 -11.32 -5.10
CA ASP A 11 5.43 -11.08 -6.37
C ASP A 11 4.48 -9.89 -6.23
N GLU A 12 4.94 -8.73 -6.68
CA GLU A 12 4.27 -7.44 -6.46
C GLU A 12 3.94 -6.77 -7.79
N GLU A 13 2.79 -6.10 -7.81
CA GLU A 13 2.47 -5.09 -8.80
C GLU A 13 2.88 -3.72 -8.25
N LEU A 14 3.75 -3.01 -8.95
CA LEU A 14 4.20 -1.68 -8.57
C LEU A 14 3.34 -0.61 -9.24
N LEU A 15 2.72 0.24 -8.44
CA LEU A 15 1.87 1.33 -8.91
C LEU A 15 2.62 2.65 -8.81
N LYS A 16 2.80 3.29 -9.97
CA LYS A 16 3.55 4.54 -10.11
C LYS A 16 2.60 5.72 -10.23
N ALA A 17 2.98 6.85 -9.63
CA ALA A 17 2.28 8.11 -9.83
C ALA A 17 2.33 8.51 -11.30
N SER A 18 1.17 8.72 -11.92
CA SER A 18 1.02 9.10 -13.34
C SER A 18 1.40 10.55 -13.59
N GLN A 19 1.26 11.39 -12.58
CA GLN A 19 1.66 12.81 -12.58
C GLN A 19 2.28 13.20 -11.24
N SER A 20 2.92 14.37 -11.19
CA SER A 20 3.37 14.97 -9.94
C SER A 20 2.21 15.71 -9.26
N GLY A 21 2.10 15.61 -7.93
CA GLY A 21 1.01 16.22 -7.18
C GLY A 21 0.85 15.61 -5.81
N TYR A 22 -0.34 15.74 -5.26
CA TYR A 22 -0.73 15.21 -3.96
C TYR A 22 -1.48 13.90 -4.14
N ILE A 23 -1.12 12.88 -3.35
CA ILE A 23 -1.72 11.55 -3.44
C ILE A 23 -2.89 11.42 -2.46
N THR A 24 -3.95 10.75 -2.88
CA THR A 24 -5.08 10.35 -2.04
C THR A 24 -5.34 8.87 -2.22
N TYR A 25 -5.22 8.08 -1.16
CA TYR A 25 -5.51 6.63 -1.16
C TYR A 25 -6.98 6.38 -0.83
N TYR A 26 -7.55 5.33 -1.47
CA TYR A 26 -8.95 4.89 -1.32
C TYR A 26 -9.08 3.47 -0.78
N VAL A 27 -7.98 2.90 -0.34
CA VAL A 27 -7.90 1.61 0.33
C VAL A 27 -6.92 1.74 1.50
N GLU A 28 -7.16 1.01 2.57
CA GLU A 28 -6.23 0.98 3.71
C GLU A 28 -4.98 0.16 3.39
N GLU A 29 -3.84 0.57 3.96
CA GLU A 29 -2.62 -0.23 3.93
C GLU A 29 -2.84 -1.58 4.62
N GLY A 30 -2.37 -2.66 4.01
CA GLY A 30 -2.54 -4.02 4.53
C GLY A 30 -3.89 -4.67 4.19
N LYS A 31 -4.82 -3.97 3.58
CA LYS A 31 -6.09 -4.55 3.13
C LYS A 31 -5.99 -5.17 1.75
N ARG A 32 -6.83 -6.17 1.52
CA ARG A 32 -6.93 -6.82 0.22
C ARG A 32 -7.79 -5.97 -0.73
N ILE A 33 -7.26 -5.75 -1.94
CA ILE A 33 -7.99 -5.12 -3.04
C ILE A 33 -8.22 -6.15 -4.15
N LYS A 34 -9.35 -6.04 -4.83
CA LYS A 34 -9.63 -6.84 -6.02
C LYS A 34 -9.08 -6.20 -7.28
N LYS A 35 -8.92 -6.98 -8.33
CA LYS A 35 -8.56 -6.49 -9.67
C LYS A 35 -9.51 -5.37 -10.10
N SER A 36 -8.97 -4.31 -10.68
CA SER A 36 -9.66 -3.09 -11.10
C SER A 36 -10.18 -2.21 -9.95
N GLY A 37 -9.89 -2.54 -8.68
CA GLY A 37 -10.20 -1.68 -7.55
C GLY A 37 -9.39 -0.39 -7.60
N THR A 38 -9.99 0.72 -7.17
CA THR A 38 -9.33 2.03 -7.11
C THR A 38 -8.37 2.09 -5.94
N VAL A 39 -7.08 2.35 -6.21
CA VAL A 39 -6.04 2.41 -5.17
C VAL A 39 -5.81 3.85 -4.73
N PHE A 40 -5.54 4.75 -5.66
CA PHE A 40 -5.26 6.15 -5.36
C PHE A 40 -5.56 7.08 -6.54
N THR A 41 -5.58 8.38 -6.25
CA THR A 41 -5.50 9.45 -7.22
C THR A 41 -4.29 10.33 -6.93
N VAL A 42 -3.82 11.05 -7.95
CA VAL A 42 -2.83 12.13 -7.79
C VAL A 42 -3.38 13.38 -8.45
N ASP A 43 -3.40 14.49 -7.72
CA ASP A 43 -3.85 15.80 -8.22
C ASP A 43 -2.83 16.91 -7.91
N LYS A 44 -2.82 17.95 -8.75
CA LYS A 44 -1.82 19.03 -8.65
C LYS A 44 -2.04 19.95 -7.45
N ASP A 45 -3.30 20.17 -7.09
CA ASP A 45 -3.72 21.28 -6.23
C ASP A 45 -4.31 20.83 -4.88
N GLN A 46 -4.24 19.53 -4.55
CA GLN A 46 -4.80 18.94 -3.32
C GLN A 46 -6.33 19.12 -3.18
N LYS A 47 -7.03 19.40 -4.27
CA LYS A 47 -8.47 19.65 -4.26
C LYS A 47 -9.31 18.38 -4.29
N VAL A 48 -8.74 17.27 -4.76
CA VAL A 48 -9.47 15.99 -4.89
C VAL A 48 -9.90 15.48 -3.54
N GLN A 49 -9.05 15.51 -2.53
CA GLN A 49 -9.40 15.05 -1.19
C GLN A 49 -10.58 15.85 -0.60
N ASP A 50 -10.53 17.18 -0.69
CA ASP A 50 -11.60 18.04 -0.15
C ASP A 50 -12.90 17.84 -0.93
N ALA A 51 -12.82 17.67 -2.26
CA ALA A 51 -13.99 17.37 -3.08
C ALA A 51 -14.58 15.99 -2.75
N PHE A 52 -13.75 14.97 -2.51
CA PHE A 52 -14.21 13.65 -2.05
C PHE A 52 -14.95 13.72 -0.73
N VAL A 53 -14.37 14.34 0.29
CA VAL A 53 -15.02 14.53 1.59
C VAL A 53 -16.36 15.24 1.43
N SER A 54 -16.43 16.31 0.63
CA SER A 54 -17.67 17.04 0.37
C SER A 54 -18.73 16.19 -0.33
N GLN A 55 -18.33 15.35 -1.30
CA GLN A 55 -19.27 14.47 -2.02
C GLN A 55 -19.82 13.37 -1.12
N VAL A 56 -18.97 12.74 -0.31
CA VAL A 56 -19.41 11.73 0.67
C VAL A 56 -20.46 12.35 1.60
N GLN A 57 -20.20 13.53 2.17
CA GLN A 57 -21.15 14.24 3.03
C GLN A 57 -22.49 14.56 2.33
N GLN A 58 -22.46 14.92 1.04
CA GLN A 58 -23.68 15.21 0.27
C GLN A 58 -24.49 13.93 0.00
N LEU A 59 -23.83 12.84 -0.32
CA LEU A 59 -24.48 11.55 -0.57
C LEU A 59 -25.17 11.01 0.70
N GLU A 60 -24.53 11.19 1.85
CA GLU A 60 -25.11 10.83 3.14
C GLU A 60 -26.37 11.64 3.47
N LYS A 61 -26.32 12.98 3.29
CA LYS A 61 -27.50 13.85 3.51
C LYS A 61 -28.70 13.43 2.65
N ASN A 62 -28.44 12.88 1.47
CA ASN A 62 -29.47 12.46 0.52
C ASN A 62 -29.93 11.01 0.69
N LYS A 63 -29.41 10.27 1.70
CA LYS A 63 -29.73 8.85 1.99
C LYS A 63 -29.69 7.89 0.78
N LYS A 64 -28.94 8.22 -0.27
CA LYS A 64 -29.03 7.50 -1.55
C LYS A 64 -27.94 6.48 -1.83
N VAL A 65 -26.78 6.51 -1.12
CA VAL A 65 -25.59 5.76 -1.57
C VAL A 65 -24.85 5.03 -0.46
N ILE A 66 -25.04 5.38 0.81
CA ILE A 66 -24.31 4.76 1.91
C ILE A 66 -25.32 4.10 2.84
N ASP A 67 -25.50 2.80 2.66
CA ASP A 67 -26.27 1.93 3.55
C ASP A 67 -25.36 1.35 4.67
N ASP A 68 -24.43 2.17 5.12
CA ASP A 68 -23.50 1.78 6.18
C ASP A 68 -23.89 2.51 7.47
N GLU A 69 -24.57 1.76 8.37
CA GLU A 69 -24.99 2.25 9.67
C GLU A 69 -23.83 2.83 10.50
N GLU A 70 -22.61 2.29 10.33
CA GLU A 70 -21.42 2.75 11.06
C GLU A 70 -21.01 4.18 10.66
N ILE A 71 -21.11 4.51 9.38
CA ILE A 71 -20.83 5.86 8.86
C ILE A 71 -21.90 6.84 9.32
N GLN A 72 -23.16 6.43 9.28
CA GLN A 72 -24.28 7.25 9.75
C GLN A 72 -24.15 7.59 11.24
N HIS A 73 -23.78 6.62 12.08
CA HIS A 73 -23.56 6.85 13.50
C HIS A 73 -22.41 7.83 13.78
N LYS A 74 -21.28 7.71 13.11
CA LYS A 74 -20.13 8.62 13.29
C LYS A 74 -20.45 10.07 12.93
N ILE A 75 -21.32 10.30 11.94
CA ILE A 75 -21.74 11.66 11.55
C ILE A 75 -22.76 12.23 12.52
N ILE A 76 -23.69 11.42 12.98
CA ILE A 76 -24.67 11.84 14.01
C ILE A 76 -23.96 12.18 15.32
N ASP A 77 -23.00 11.36 15.73
CA ASP A 77 -22.18 11.60 16.92
C ASP A 77 -21.39 12.91 16.80
N TYR A 78 -20.81 13.17 15.64
CA TYR A 78 -20.13 14.43 15.39
C TYR A 78 -21.05 15.65 15.45
N GLN A 79 -22.23 15.58 14.83
CA GLN A 79 -23.21 16.67 14.85
C GLN A 79 -23.69 16.98 16.26
N SER A 80 -23.74 15.97 17.14
CA SER A 80 -24.14 16.12 18.55
C SER A 80 -23.05 16.75 19.44
N VAL A 81 -21.77 16.66 19.04
CA VAL A 81 -20.61 17.12 19.83
C VAL A 81 -19.96 18.38 19.24
N TYR A 82 -20.44 18.84 18.05
CA TYR A 82 -19.88 20.01 17.38
C TYR A 82 -20.04 21.28 18.24
N SER A 83 -18.94 21.91 18.53
CA SER A 83 -18.87 23.22 19.18
C SER A 83 -17.84 24.07 18.46
N ASP A 84 -18.23 25.28 18.07
CA ASP A 84 -17.38 26.28 17.36
C ASP A 84 -16.05 26.61 18.05
N HIS A 85 -15.82 26.08 19.25
CA HIS A 85 -14.64 26.41 20.07
C HIS A 85 -13.65 25.25 20.21
N LYS A 86 -13.88 24.08 19.57
CA LYS A 86 -12.94 22.94 19.63
C LYS A 86 -12.46 22.54 18.22
N PHE A 87 -11.35 23.11 17.81
CA PHE A 87 -10.66 22.75 16.55
C PHE A 87 -10.27 21.27 16.47
N SER A 88 -10.04 20.60 17.60
CA SER A 88 -9.74 19.16 17.61
C SER A 88 -10.85 18.31 17.01
N THR A 89 -12.11 18.65 17.25
CA THR A 89 -13.27 17.90 16.72
C THR A 89 -13.38 17.95 15.18
N VAL A 90 -12.88 19.01 14.56
CA VAL A 90 -12.83 19.12 13.08
C VAL A 90 -11.78 18.19 12.50
N TYR A 91 -10.64 18.03 13.18
CA TYR A 91 -9.60 17.10 12.74
C TYR A 91 -10.02 15.65 12.94
N ASP A 92 -10.68 15.34 14.04
CA ASP A 92 -11.22 13.99 14.32
C ASP A 92 -12.27 13.61 13.26
N LEU A 93 -13.19 14.52 12.92
CA LEU A 93 -14.16 14.29 11.83
C LEU A 93 -13.48 14.10 10.48
N LYS A 94 -12.49 14.93 10.14
CA LYS A 94 -11.75 14.79 8.88
C LYS A 94 -11.05 13.42 8.79
N TYR A 95 -10.55 12.93 9.92
CA TYR A 95 -9.92 11.60 10.01
C TYR A 95 -10.95 10.48 9.88
N ASP A 96 -12.09 10.59 10.56
CA ASP A 96 -13.17 9.60 10.51
C ASP A 96 -13.84 9.54 9.13
N LEU A 97 -14.07 10.68 8.48
CA LEU A 97 -14.56 10.72 7.10
C LEU A 97 -13.55 10.16 6.10
N LYS A 98 -12.25 10.37 6.33
CA LYS A 98 -11.20 9.74 5.53
C LYS A 98 -11.24 8.21 5.65
N ASN A 99 -11.43 7.70 6.86
CA ASN A 99 -11.58 6.26 7.10
C ASN A 99 -12.90 5.73 6.52
N ALA A 100 -13.98 6.50 6.57
CA ALA A 100 -15.24 6.16 5.93
C ALA A 100 -15.11 6.04 4.40
N ILE A 101 -14.36 6.96 3.76
CA ILE A 101 -14.06 6.88 2.32
C ILE A 101 -13.33 5.57 1.97
N LEU A 102 -12.41 5.11 2.82
CA LEU A 102 -11.66 3.88 2.61
C LEU A 102 -12.53 2.61 2.67
N ASN A 103 -13.69 2.69 3.32
CA ASN A 103 -14.64 1.59 3.48
C ASN A 103 -15.81 1.62 2.46
N LEU A 104 -15.83 2.59 1.55
CA LEU A 104 -16.86 2.64 0.51
C LEU A 104 -16.85 1.39 -0.36
N SER A 105 -18.04 0.89 -0.71
CA SER A 105 -18.18 -0.13 -1.75
C SER A 105 -17.64 0.39 -3.08
N GLU A 106 -17.28 -0.50 -4.00
CA GLU A 106 -16.76 -0.06 -5.31
C GLU A 106 -17.75 0.76 -6.11
N ASP A 107 -19.03 0.46 -6.02
CA ASP A 107 -20.08 1.21 -6.73
C ASP A 107 -20.24 2.60 -6.12
N SER A 108 -20.21 2.69 -4.80
CA SER A 108 -20.21 3.98 -4.10
C SER A 108 -18.94 4.78 -4.41
N MET A 109 -17.78 4.14 -4.42
CA MET A 109 -16.52 4.77 -4.79
C MET A 109 -16.55 5.30 -6.23
N LYS A 110 -17.06 4.50 -7.18
CA LYS A 110 -17.22 4.92 -8.57
C LYS A 110 -18.13 6.15 -8.69
N THR A 111 -19.26 6.15 -8.01
CA THR A 111 -20.20 7.28 -7.99
C THR A 111 -19.55 8.55 -7.44
N VAL A 112 -18.80 8.43 -6.33
CA VAL A 112 -18.05 9.56 -5.75
C VAL A 112 -16.99 10.08 -6.71
N ILE A 113 -16.20 9.20 -7.35
CA ILE A 113 -15.19 9.57 -8.33
C ILE A 113 -15.80 10.34 -9.50
N GLU A 114 -16.91 9.85 -10.06
CA GLU A 114 -17.62 10.51 -11.17
C GLU A 114 -18.11 11.91 -10.75
N ALA A 115 -18.71 12.04 -9.56
CA ALA A 115 -19.16 13.33 -9.04
C ALA A 115 -18.00 14.32 -8.81
N VAL A 116 -16.87 13.83 -8.29
CA VAL A 116 -15.66 14.67 -8.09
C VAL A 116 -15.09 15.10 -9.45
N LYS A 117 -15.05 14.23 -10.45
CA LYS A 117 -14.62 14.56 -11.82
C LYS A 117 -15.51 15.62 -12.45
N GLN A 118 -16.82 15.51 -12.31
CA GLN A 118 -17.76 16.52 -12.78
C GLN A 118 -17.51 17.88 -12.10
N LYS A 119 -17.21 17.88 -10.79
CA LYS A 119 -16.99 19.11 -10.03
C LYS A 119 -15.66 19.79 -10.35
N LEU A 120 -14.59 19.01 -10.54
CA LEU A 120 -13.21 19.51 -10.73
C LEU A 120 -12.76 19.54 -12.19
N GLY A 121 -13.48 18.85 -13.08
CA GLY A 121 -13.10 18.59 -14.48
C GLY A 121 -12.37 17.25 -14.63
N ASP A 122 -12.64 16.55 -15.72
CA ASP A 122 -12.16 15.18 -15.98
C ASP A 122 -10.62 15.04 -15.98
N THR A 123 -9.90 16.12 -16.29
CA THR A 123 -8.44 16.14 -16.42
C THR A 123 -7.72 16.61 -15.15
N SER A 124 -8.44 16.95 -14.09
CA SER A 124 -7.85 17.51 -12.86
C SER A 124 -7.02 16.50 -12.10
N PHE A 125 -7.34 15.22 -12.22
CA PHE A 125 -6.64 14.12 -11.59
C PHE A 125 -6.78 12.81 -12.36
N GLU A 126 -5.87 11.89 -12.13
CA GLU A 126 -5.93 10.54 -12.67
C GLU A 126 -6.18 9.52 -11.56
N THR A 127 -7.01 8.54 -11.86
CA THR A 127 -7.33 7.43 -10.96
C THR A 127 -6.46 6.24 -11.29
N GLN A 128 -5.67 5.78 -10.32
CA GLN A 128 -4.89 4.56 -10.45
C GLN A 128 -5.67 3.36 -9.90
N LYS A 129 -5.84 2.35 -10.75
CA LYS A 129 -6.48 1.08 -10.39
C LYS A 129 -5.46 -0.04 -10.35
N SER A 130 -5.73 -1.06 -9.52
CA SER A 130 -4.96 -2.30 -9.52
C SER A 130 -5.23 -3.11 -10.80
N THR A 131 -4.20 -3.77 -11.33
CA THR A 131 -4.37 -4.73 -12.45
C THR A 131 -4.52 -6.16 -11.94
N SER A 132 -4.19 -6.39 -10.68
CA SER A 132 -4.28 -7.68 -9.98
C SER A 132 -5.00 -7.56 -8.65
N SER A 133 -5.45 -8.68 -8.09
CA SER A 133 -5.91 -8.73 -6.71
C SER A 133 -4.73 -9.00 -5.77
N GLY A 134 -4.77 -8.43 -4.57
CA GLY A 134 -3.70 -8.64 -3.59
C GLY A 134 -3.82 -7.73 -2.39
N VAL A 135 -2.77 -7.68 -1.58
CA VAL A 135 -2.69 -6.84 -0.37
C VAL A 135 -1.93 -5.56 -0.69
N THR A 136 -2.51 -4.42 -0.33
CA THR A 136 -1.95 -3.08 -0.60
C THR A 136 -0.88 -2.70 0.41
N GLN A 137 0.16 -2.03 -0.07
CA GLN A 137 1.20 -1.39 0.74
C GLN A 137 1.62 -0.07 0.10
N PHE A 138 1.95 0.94 0.92
CA PHE A 138 2.18 2.33 0.45
C PHE A 138 3.61 2.76 0.73
N TYR A 139 4.56 2.08 0.11
CA TYR A 139 5.96 2.45 0.16
C TYR A 139 6.68 2.10 -1.14
N SER A 140 7.84 2.70 -1.34
CA SER A 140 8.85 2.27 -2.29
C SER A 140 10.17 2.01 -1.57
N ASP A 141 10.99 1.15 -2.13
CA ASP A 141 12.32 0.86 -1.59
C ASP A 141 13.35 0.57 -2.71
N ASP A 142 14.58 0.30 -2.32
CA ASP A 142 15.68 0.02 -3.25
C ASP A 142 15.54 -1.34 -3.96
N PHE A 143 14.52 -2.13 -3.60
CA PHE A 143 14.23 -3.43 -4.21
C PHE A 143 13.02 -3.39 -5.15
N ASP A 144 12.45 -2.21 -5.41
CA ASP A 144 11.33 -2.04 -6.33
C ASP A 144 11.61 -2.68 -7.70
N GLY A 145 10.84 -3.73 -8.03
CA GLY A 145 10.93 -4.45 -9.30
C GLY A 145 12.10 -5.40 -9.44
N LYS A 146 12.90 -5.59 -8.39
CA LYS A 146 13.96 -6.62 -8.37
C LYS A 146 13.37 -8.02 -8.16
N SER A 147 13.89 -8.99 -8.88
CA SER A 147 13.70 -10.41 -8.61
C SER A 147 14.86 -10.93 -7.72
N ALA A 148 14.71 -12.16 -7.19
CA ALA A 148 15.78 -12.78 -6.42
C ALA A 148 17.12 -12.88 -7.20
N LYS A 149 17.04 -13.01 -8.54
CA LYS A 149 18.22 -13.07 -9.42
C LYS A 149 18.95 -11.73 -9.55
N ASP A 150 18.30 -10.62 -9.26
CA ASP A 150 18.89 -9.27 -9.34
C ASP A 150 19.64 -8.88 -8.07
N ILE A 151 19.40 -9.62 -6.97
CA ILE A 151 20.07 -9.37 -5.68
C ILE A 151 21.56 -9.71 -5.77
N THR A 152 22.39 -8.85 -5.22
CA THR A 152 23.83 -8.96 -5.17
C THR A 152 24.34 -8.85 -3.73
N SER A 153 25.62 -9.18 -3.49
CA SER A 153 26.23 -9.02 -2.16
C SER A 153 26.16 -7.60 -1.60
N LYS A 154 26.15 -6.58 -2.47
CA LYS A 154 26.03 -5.17 -2.08
C LYS A 154 24.65 -4.82 -1.49
N ASP A 155 23.60 -5.53 -1.91
CA ASP A 155 22.24 -5.29 -1.45
C ASP A 155 22.03 -5.70 0.02
N PHE A 156 22.95 -6.46 0.61
CA PHE A 156 22.92 -6.86 2.03
C PHE A 156 23.55 -5.82 2.96
N ASP A 157 24.11 -4.74 2.43
CA ASP A 157 24.54 -3.59 3.24
C ASP A 157 23.33 -2.78 3.69
N GLN A 158 22.85 -3.08 4.89
CA GLN A 158 21.66 -2.43 5.46
C GLN A 158 21.83 -0.92 5.65
N SER A 159 23.06 -0.41 5.73
CA SER A 159 23.33 1.02 5.86
C SER A 159 22.90 1.82 4.62
N GLN A 160 22.80 1.17 3.48
CA GLN A 160 22.39 1.76 2.21
C GLN A 160 20.91 1.59 1.92
N TYR A 161 20.21 0.70 2.61
CA TYR A 161 18.80 0.42 2.35
C TYR A 161 17.90 1.58 2.72
N ARG A 162 17.07 2.01 1.78
CA ARG A 162 16.15 3.14 1.93
C ARG A 162 14.72 2.71 1.65
N VAL A 163 13.82 3.16 2.50
CA VAL A 163 12.37 2.99 2.35
C VAL A 163 11.72 4.36 2.40
N GLN A 164 10.90 4.64 1.40
CA GLN A 164 10.04 5.83 1.37
C GLN A 164 8.59 5.40 1.57
N ARG A 165 8.00 5.73 2.71
CA ARG A 165 6.57 5.52 2.98
C ARG A 165 5.75 6.72 2.51
N TYR A 166 4.51 6.44 2.11
CA TYR A 166 3.60 7.46 1.60
C TYR A 166 2.27 7.42 2.35
N ASN A 167 1.73 8.60 2.60
CA ASN A 167 0.43 8.80 3.20
C ASN A 167 -0.44 9.69 2.30
N THR A 168 -1.75 9.65 2.50
CA THR A 168 -2.65 10.60 1.83
C THR A 168 -2.21 12.04 2.15
N SER A 169 -2.23 12.88 1.14
CA SER A 169 -1.77 14.28 1.10
C SER A 169 -0.25 14.46 0.96
N ASP A 170 0.53 13.38 0.85
CA ASP A 170 1.95 13.51 0.51
C ASP A 170 2.12 13.98 -0.93
N LYS A 171 3.17 14.80 -1.14
CA LYS A 171 3.54 15.26 -2.47
C LYS A 171 4.43 14.22 -3.14
N VAL A 172 3.99 13.74 -4.30
CA VAL A 172 4.69 12.71 -5.07
C VAL A 172 5.15 13.24 -6.42
N LYS A 173 6.18 12.60 -7.00
CA LYS A 173 6.69 12.92 -8.34
C LYS A 173 6.21 11.88 -9.34
N LYS A 174 5.91 12.32 -10.57
CA LYS A 174 5.57 11.44 -11.69
C LYS A 174 6.60 10.32 -11.85
N GLY A 175 6.12 9.10 -12.06
CA GLY A 175 6.93 7.90 -12.29
C GLY A 175 7.48 7.23 -11.02
N LYS A 176 7.33 7.83 -9.84
CA LYS A 176 7.72 7.19 -8.57
C LYS A 176 6.71 6.11 -8.19
N VAL A 177 7.22 4.97 -7.72
CA VAL A 177 6.41 3.94 -7.07
C VAL A 177 5.86 4.54 -5.77
N VAL A 178 4.55 4.51 -5.59
CA VAL A 178 3.86 5.08 -4.43
C VAL A 178 2.94 4.08 -3.75
N ALA A 179 2.68 2.95 -4.40
CA ALA A 179 1.96 1.83 -3.84
C ALA A 179 2.41 0.53 -4.51
N ARG A 180 2.15 -0.57 -3.84
CA ARG A 180 2.36 -1.92 -4.37
C ARG A 180 1.21 -2.82 -3.97
N ILE A 181 0.93 -3.82 -4.80
CA ILE A 181 -0.05 -4.88 -4.55
C ILE A 181 0.68 -6.19 -4.45
N ASN A 182 0.67 -6.78 -3.27
CA ASN A 182 1.21 -8.11 -3.02
C ASN A 182 0.25 -9.16 -3.58
N LYS A 183 0.60 -9.75 -4.71
CA LYS A 183 -0.30 -10.65 -5.46
C LYS A 183 -0.38 -12.07 -4.88
N SER A 184 0.65 -12.48 -4.16
CA SER A 184 0.82 -13.84 -3.67
C SER A 184 1.26 -13.87 -2.21
N GLU A 185 0.84 -14.90 -1.48
CA GLU A 185 1.36 -15.22 -0.14
C GLU A 185 2.73 -15.94 -0.21
N LYS A 186 3.11 -16.39 -1.42
CA LYS A 186 4.42 -16.96 -1.67
C LYS A 186 5.45 -15.84 -1.84
N TRP A 187 6.60 -16.01 -1.23
CA TRP A 187 7.71 -15.09 -1.31
C TRP A 187 9.04 -15.83 -1.25
N GLN A 188 10.09 -15.19 -1.66
CA GLN A 188 11.45 -15.72 -1.64
C GLN A 188 12.27 -14.95 -0.61
N ILE A 189 13.19 -15.64 0.07
CA ILE A 189 14.19 -15.01 0.92
C ILE A 189 15.54 -15.28 0.29
N VAL A 190 16.22 -14.22 -0.10
CA VAL A 190 17.60 -14.31 -0.57
C VAL A 190 18.53 -14.09 0.61
N ILE A 191 19.45 -15.02 0.83
CA ILE A 191 20.46 -14.96 1.89
C ILE A 191 21.86 -15.15 1.30
N PRO A 192 22.86 -14.39 1.74
CA PRO A 192 24.23 -14.63 1.36
C PRO A 192 24.77 -15.84 2.12
N LEU A 193 25.55 -16.68 1.47
CA LEU A 193 26.15 -17.87 2.07
C LEU A 193 27.66 -17.78 2.04
N GLU A 194 28.29 -18.13 3.16
CA GLU A 194 29.71 -18.47 3.23
C GLU A 194 29.95 -19.87 2.66
N ALA A 195 31.20 -20.17 2.28
CA ALA A 195 31.57 -21.43 1.64
C ALA A 195 31.14 -22.68 2.42
N ASP A 196 31.21 -22.62 3.76
CA ASP A 196 30.81 -23.76 4.62
C ASP A 196 29.31 -23.91 4.68
N GLN A 197 28.56 -22.79 4.74
CA GLN A 197 27.08 -22.76 4.71
C GLN A 197 26.57 -23.29 3.36
N TYR A 198 27.22 -22.89 2.26
CA TYR A 198 26.94 -23.44 0.94
C TYR A 198 27.07 -24.95 0.92
N ARG A 199 28.17 -25.52 1.44
CA ARG A 199 28.40 -27.00 1.48
C ARG A 199 27.30 -27.70 2.29
N MET A 200 26.75 -27.06 3.33
CA MET A 200 25.69 -27.63 4.17
C MET A 200 24.31 -27.61 3.48
N LEU A 201 24.08 -26.62 2.61
CA LEU A 201 22.75 -26.35 2.04
C LEU A 201 22.61 -26.81 0.59
N LYS A 202 23.69 -26.93 -0.17
CA LYS A 202 23.68 -27.22 -1.62
C LYS A 202 22.91 -28.48 -2.03
N ASP A 203 22.88 -29.50 -1.16
CA ASP A 203 22.21 -30.79 -1.41
C ASP A 203 20.86 -30.90 -0.67
N LYS A 204 20.37 -29.78 -0.06
CA LYS A 204 19.08 -29.74 0.60
C LYS A 204 18.01 -29.27 -0.38
N SER A 205 16.91 -29.99 -0.47
CA SER A 205 15.72 -29.56 -1.22
C SER A 205 14.81 -28.66 -0.38
N GLU A 206 14.79 -28.88 0.95
CA GLU A 206 13.93 -28.17 1.87
C GLU A 206 14.65 -27.90 3.19
N VAL A 207 14.28 -26.83 3.84
CA VAL A 207 14.73 -26.45 5.20
C VAL A 207 13.56 -25.89 6.00
N SER A 208 13.65 -26.05 7.33
CA SER A 208 12.76 -25.33 8.25
C SER A 208 13.38 -23.98 8.59
N VAL A 209 12.63 -22.91 8.35
CA VAL A 209 13.02 -21.53 8.64
C VAL A 209 12.20 -21.03 9.80
N ARG A 210 12.85 -20.46 10.82
CA ARG A 210 12.18 -19.76 11.92
C ARG A 210 12.48 -18.26 11.82
N PHE A 211 11.40 -17.46 11.78
CA PHE A 211 11.48 -16.02 11.81
C PHE A 211 11.69 -15.52 13.24
N LEU A 212 12.78 -14.79 13.46
CA LEU A 212 13.14 -14.37 14.83
C LEU A 212 12.23 -13.28 15.40
N GLN A 213 11.57 -12.52 14.52
CA GLN A 213 10.72 -11.40 14.92
C GLN A 213 9.44 -11.87 15.64
N ASP A 214 8.79 -12.89 15.11
CA ASP A 214 7.49 -13.39 15.60
C ASP A 214 7.50 -14.86 16.03
N GLN A 215 8.69 -15.51 15.94
CA GLN A 215 8.92 -16.92 16.27
C GLN A 215 8.14 -17.91 15.40
N THR A 216 7.53 -17.47 14.30
CA THR A 216 6.85 -18.37 13.38
C THR A 216 7.83 -19.25 12.63
N THR A 217 7.38 -20.45 12.23
CA THR A 217 8.17 -21.44 11.51
C THR A 217 7.49 -21.78 10.19
N ALA A 218 8.27 -21.87 9.11
CA ALA A 218 7.80 -22.30 7.81
C ALA A 218 8.79 -23.29 7.18
N THR A 219 8.28 -24.17 6.31
CA THR A 219 9.11 -24.97 5.43
C THR A 219 9.38 -24.20 4.14
N ALA A 220 10.63 -24.12 3.74
CA ALA A 220 11.06 -23.45 2.53
C ALA A 220 11.80 -24.43 1.62
N THR A 221 11.53 -24.36 0.32
CA THR A 221 12.38 -25.00 -0.69
C THR A 221 13.68 -24.22 -0.85
N VAL A 222 14.78 -24.94 -1.06
CA VAL A 222 16.11 -24.37 -1.18
C VAL A 222 16.54 -24.37 -2.65
N GLU A 223 16.94 -23.20 -3.13
CA GLU A 223 17.65 -23.07 -4.41
C GLU A 223 18.97 -22.36 -4.13
N VAL A 224 20.08 -22.98 -4.46
CA VAL A 224 21.41 -22.43 -4.24
C VAL A 224 22.02 -22.05 -5.57
N ALA A 225 22.40 -20.77 -5.70
CA ALA A 225 23.03 -20.23 -6.90
C ALA A 225 24.37 -19.58 -6.57
N LYS A 226 25.32 -19.72 -7.49
CA LYS A 226 26.60 -19.00 -7.42
C LYS A 226 26.55 -17.78 -8.32
N LYS A 227 26.89 -16.61 -7.77
CA LYS A 227 26.97 -15.36 -8.53
C LYS A 227 28.37 -14.74 -8.35
N GLY A 228 29.21 -14.89 -9.38
CA GLY A 228 30.63 -14.49 -9.29
C GLY A 228 31.40 -15.31 -8.26
N SER A 229 32.00 -14.64 -7.28
CA SER A 229 32.70 -15.28 -6.14
C SER A 229 31.80 -15.54 -4.93
N SER A 230 30.55 -15.14 -4.97
CA SER A 230 29.55 -15.27 -3.87
C SER A 230 28.56 -16.40 -4.14
N TYR A 231 27.99 -16.99 -3.09
CA TYR A 231 26.96 -18.00 -3.13
C TYR A 231 25.65 -17.44 -2.59
#